data_e5ede98e4920df50b35426a7f401e626
#
_entry.id   e5ede98e4920df50b35426a7f401e626
#
_cell.length_a   1.000
_cell.length_b   1.000
_cell.length_c   1.000
_cell.angle_alpha   90.00
_cell.angle_beta   90.00
_cell.angle_gamma   90.00
#
_symmetry.space_group_name_H-M   'P 1'
#
loop_
_entity.id
_entity.type
_entity.pdbx_description
1 polymer ?
#
loop_
_entity_poly.entity_id
_entity_poly.type
_entity_poly.pdbx_seq_one_letter_code
_entity_poly.pdbx_strand_id
1 'polypeptide(L)'
;MSTLETFFLPCIIQPVRDVTFVVKDSLLKYPCLGPVLRSREPLVVGRANPREDLAVVLDGGRRHLEAGRSVIIFPQGTRSGTVDEARFSSLGVKLARKAGVPVLPVALKTDAWGTGAFIKDIGFIRPQLPVRFLFGTPVPVTGNGKEEHAAVVDFIKKTFDGWASEDGRD
;
A
#
# COMPACT_ATOMS: atom_id res chain seq x y z
N MET A 1 -3.49 4.28 8.81
CA MET A 1 -3.93 4.14 7.39
C MET A 1 -5.40 4.44 7.28
N SER A 2 -5.83 5.17 6.27
CA SER A 2 -7.21 5.59 6.01
C SER A 2 -7.59 5.33 4.54
N THR A 3 -8.72 5.88 4.05
CA THR A 3 -9.04 5.83 2.62
C THR A 3 -8.21 6.83 1.82
N LEU A 4 -7.62 7.80 2.49
CA LEU A 4 -6.89 8.92 1.88
C LEU A 4 -5.70 8.43 1.04
N GLU A 5 -4.92 7.45 1.54
CA GLU A 5 -3.78 6.93 0.80
C GLU A 5 -4.14 6.27 -0.53
N THR A 6 -5.34 5.68 -0.61
CA THR A 6 -5.83 5.05 -1.85
C THR A 6 -6.01 6.07 -2.98
N PHE A 7 -6.30 7.32 -2.63
CA PHE A 7 -6.45 8.42 -3.58
C PHE A 7 -5.13 9.17 -3.80
N PHE A 8 -4.48 9.57 -2.72
CA PHE A 8 -3.33 10.49 -2.79
C PHE A 8 -2.05 9.82 -3.26
N LEU A 9 -1.77 8.58 -2.83
CA LEU A 9 -0.53 7.92 -3.21
C LEU A 9 -0.42 7.71 -4.73
N PRO A 10 -1.47 7.24 -5.45
CA PRO A 10 -1.44 7.22 -6.91
C PRO A 10 -1.25 8.61 -7.54
N CYS A 11 -1.87 9.65 -6.99
CA CYS A 11 -1.73 11.01 -7.53
C CYS A 11 -0.29 11.54 -7.39
N ILE A 12 0.42 11.18 -6.32
CA ILE A 12 1.81 11.56 -6.09
C ILE A 12 2.74 10.82 -7.07
N ILE A 13 2.48 9.54 -7.34
CA ILE A 13 3.35 8.69 -8.16
C ILE A 13 3.09 8.88 -9.66
N GLN A 14 1.84 9.07 -10.06
CA GLN A 14 1.41 9.14 -11.47
C GLN A 14 2.20 10.13 -12.35
N PRO A 15 2.59 11.34 -11.88
CA PRO A 15 3.39 12.27 -12.68
C PRO A 15 4.77 11.73 -13.06
N VAL A 16 5.28 10.77 -12.29
CA VAL A 16 6.61 10.16 -12.50
C VAL A 16 6.48 8.83 -13.24
N ARG A 17 5.49 8.03 -12.89
CA ARG A 17 5.30 6.69 -13.46
C ARG A 17 3.86 6.25 -13.36
N ASP A 18 3.35 5.61 -14.41
CA ASP A 18 2.01 5.02 -14.37
C ASP A 18 1.89 3.96 -13.28
N VAL A 19 0.74 3.89 -12.62
CA VAL A 19 0.57 3.13 -11.39
C VAL A 19 -0.75 2.37 -11.36
N THR A 20 -0.68 1.14 -10.86
CA THR A 20 -1.84 0.34 -10.45
C THR A 20 -1.68 -0.15 -9.01
N PHE A 21 -2.67 -0.83 -8.47
CA PHE A 21 -2.65 -1.29 -7.09
C PHE A 21 -3.40 -2.61 -6.90
N VAL A 22 -3.10 -3.28 -5.79
CA VAL A 22 -3.84 -4.46 -5.34
C VAL A 22 -5.01 -3.99 -4.49
N VAL A 23 -6.22 -4.37 -4.86
CA VAL A 23 -7.45 -3.99 -4.14
C VAL A 23 -8.32 -5.19 -3.83
N LYS A 24 -9.10 -5.07 -2.75
CA LYS A 24 -10.16 -6.01 -2.45
C LYS A 24 -11.34 -5.80 -3.41
N ASP A 25 -11.96 -6.89 -3.87
CA ASP A 25 -13.11 -6.89 -4.79
C ASP A 25 -14.27 -6.00 -4.31
N SER A 26 -14.53 -6.00 -2.99
CA SER A 26 -15.60 -5.18 -2.40
C SER A 26 -15.40 -3.67 -2.60
N LEU A 27 -14.15 -3.18 -2.75
CA LEU A 27 -13.88 -1.76 -2.99
C LEU A 27 -14.33 -1.31 -4.38
N LEU A 28 -14.37 -2.22 -5.36
CA LEU A 28 -14.86 -1.92 -6.70
C LEU A 28 -16.37 -1.69 -6.76
N LYS A 29 -17.11 -2.10 -5.71
CA LYS A 29 -18.56 -1.95 -5.61
C LYS A 29 -18.98 -0.59 -5.06
N TYR A 30 -18.05 0.22 -4.53
CA TYR A 30 -18.36 1.56 -4.03
C TYR A 30 -18.72 2.51 -5.19
N PRO A 31 -19.84 3.26 -5.09
CA PRO A 31 -20.36 4.08 -6.20
C PRO A 31 -19.36 5.10 -6.76
N CYS A 32 -18.65 5.81 -5.90
CA CYS A 32 -17.68 6.84 -6.31
C CYS A 32 -16.28 6.27 -6.54
N LEU A 33 -15.82 5.37 -5.65
CA LEU A 33 -14.48 4.83 -5.67
C LEU A 33 -14.28 3.75 -6.74
N GLY A 34 -15.27 2.91 -6.95
CA GLY A 34 -15.19 1.77 -7.86
C GLY A 34 -14.81 2.14 -9.30
N PRO A 35 -15.46 3.12 -9.94
CA PRO A 35 -15.07 3.59 -11.27
C PRO A 35 -13.63 4.11 -11.34
N VAL A 36 -13.20 4.89 -10.35
CA VAL A 36 -11.81 5.41 -10.26
C VAL A 36 -10.81 4.28 -10.12
N LEU A 37 -11.10 3.29 -9.26
CA LEU A 37 -10.23 2.12 -9.11
C LEU A 37 -10.14 1.32 -10.40
N ARG A 38 -11.28 1.06 -11.07
CA ARG A 38 -11.32 0.30 -12.33
C ARG A 38 -10.52 0.96 -13.46
N SER A 39 -10.50 2.29 -13.54
CA SER A 39 -9.74 3.01 -14.58
C SER A 39 -8.24 2.79 -14.50
N ARG A 40 -7.72 2.27 -13.38
CA ARG A 40 -6.31 1.95 -13.16
C ARG A 40 -5.97 0.47 -13.39
N GLU A 41 -6.93 -0.33 -13.87
CA GLU A 41 -6.76 -1.78 -14.08
C GLU A 41 -6.18 -2.50 -12.86
N PRO A 42 -6.83 -2.43 -11.69
CA PRO A 42 -6.28 -2.92 -10.44
C PRO A 42 -6.16 -4.45 -10.43
N LEU A 43 -5.24 -4.95 -9.62
CA LEU A 43 -5.16 -6.36 -9.29
C LEU A 43 -6.20 -6.67 -8.21
N VAL A 44 -7.26 -7.36 -8.58
CA VAL A 44 -8.40 -7.60 -7.70
C VAL A 44 -8.23 -8.91 -6.94
N VAL A 45 -8.31 -8.86 -5.61
CA VAL A 45 -8.21 -10.02 -4.72
C VAL A 45 -9.49 -10.22 -3.93
N GLY A 46 -9.97 -11.46 -3.87
CA GLY A 46 -11.21 -11.82 -3.17
C GLY A 46 -11.02 -12.08 -1.68
N ARG A 47 -9.81 -12.44 -1.25
CA ARG A 47 -9.43 -12.88 0.11
C ARG A 47 -10.12 -14.16 0.60
N ALA A 48 -10.86 -14.85 -0.28
CA ALA A 48 -11.45 -16.14 0.02
C ALA A 48 -10.47 -17.30 -0.23
N ASN A 49 -9.64 -17.18 -1.27
CA ASN A 49 -8.64 -18.18 -1.63
C ASN A 49 -7.25 -17.54 -1.73
N PRO A 50 -6.40 -17.66 -0.68
CA PRO A 50 -5.07 -17.04 -0.66
C PRO A 50 -4.13 -17.49 -1.80
N ARG A 51 -4.33 -18.70 -2.34
CA ARG A 51 -3.50 -19.21 -3.45
C ARG A 51 -3.86 -18.55 -4.78
N GLU A 52 -5.17 -18.38 -5.03
CA GLU A 52 -5.66 -17.68 -6.22
C GLU A 52 -5.27 -16.20 -6.16
N ASP A 53 -5.48 -15.55 -5.02
CA ASP A 53 -5.09 -14.16 -4.81
C ASP A 53 -3.59 -13.96 -5.04
N LEU A 54 -2.76 -14.89 -4.55
CA LEU A 54 -1.33 -14.85 -4.78
C LEU A 54 -1.00 -14.96 -6.27
N ALA A 55 -1.63 -15.88 -7.00
CA ALA A 55 -1.41 -16.04 -8.44
C ALA A 55 -1.83 -14.78 -9.21
N VAL A 56 -3.01 -14.21 -8.91
CA VAL A 56 -3.50 -12.96 -9.51
C VAL A 56 -2.48 -11.83 -9.33
N VAL A 57 -1.95 -11.65 -8.12
CA VAL A 57 -0.99 -10.57 -7.85
C VAL A 57 0.36 -10.84 -8.50
N LEU A 58 0.87 -12.06 -8.45
CA LEU A 58 2.18 -12.38 -9.02
C LEU A 58 2.18 -12.32 -10.54
N ASP A 59 1.15 -12.86 -11.21
CA ASP A 59 1.11 -12.93 -12.68
C ASP A 59 0.60 -11.61 -13.28
N GLY A 60 -0.47 -11.04 -12.72
CA GLY A 60 -1.00 -9.75 -13.13
C GLY A 60 -0.03 -8.61 -12.83
N GLY A 61 0.55 -8.61 -11.62
CA GLY A 61 1.53 -7.61 -11.21
C GLY A 61 2.79 -7.63 -12.08
N ARG A 62 3.29 -8.82 -12.42
CA ARG A 62 4.43 -8.94 -13.34
C ARG A 62 4.13 -8.31 -14.70
N ARG A 63 2.94 -8.57 -15.27
CA ARG A 63 2.54 -7.97 -16.56
C ARG A 63 2.51 -6.43 -16.50
N HIS A 64 1.99 -5.85 -15.42
CA HIS A 64 1.99 -4.39 -15.23
C HIS A 64 3.41 -3.84 -15.10
N LEU A 65 4.30 -4.51 -14.35
CA LEU A 65 5.70 -4.11 -14.19
C LEU A 65 6.48 -4.21 -15.51
N GLU A 66 6.28 -5.26 -16.31
CA GLU A 66 6.85 -5.43 -17.65
C GLU A 66 6.35 -4.36 -18.63
N ALA A 67 5.11 -3.89 -18.47
CA ALA A 67 4.55 -2.76 -19.22
C ALA A 67 5.06 -1.38 -18.72
N GLY A 68 6.04 -1.34 -17.83
CA GLY A 68 6.61 -0.10 -17.30
C GLY A 68 5.80 0.58 -16.21
N ARG A 69 4.73 -0.03 -15.70
CA ARG A 69 3.90 0.51 -14.62
C ARG A 69 4.45 0.14 -13.25
N SER A 70 4.11 0.89 -12.22
CA SER A 70 4.36 0.52 -10.82
C SER A 70 3.14 -0.14 -10.20
N VAL A 71 3.36 -1.05 -9.24
CA VAL A 71 2.29 -1.74 -8.51
C VAL A 71 2.36 -1.36 -7.04
N ILE A 72 1.32 -0.67 -6.54
CA ILE A 72 1.19 -0.33 -5.13
C ILE A 72 0.59 -1.54 -4.39
N ILE A 73 1.25 -1.96 -3.33
CA ILE A 73 0.79 -3.03 -2.44
C ILE A 73 0.78 -2.51 -1.01
N PHE A 74 -0.38 -2.57 -0.37
CA PHE A 74 -0.53 -2.28 1.05
C PHE A 74 -0.26 -3.57 1.84
N PRO A 75 0.88 -3.68 2.55
CA PRO A 75 1.29 -4.95 3.16
C PRO A 75 0.44 -5.35 4.35
N GLN A 76 -0.17 -4.41 5.05
CA GLN A 76 -1.14 -4.69 6.11
C GLN A 76 -2.54 -4.80 5.53
N GLY A 77 -3.17 -5.94 5.73
CA GLY A 77 -4.50 -6.24 5.19
C GLY A 77 -5.65 -5.48 5.87
N THR A 78 -5.38 -4.80 6.98
CA THR A 78 -6.35 -4.00 7.75
C THR A 78 -5.75 -2.64 8.06
N ARG A 79 -6.61 -1.62 8.07
CA ARG A 79 -6.23 -0.27 8.49
C ARG A 79 -5.94 -0.30 9.99
N SER A 80 -4.73 0.07 10.38
CA SER A 80 -4.28 0.14 11.76
C SER A 80 -3.57 1.47 12.02
N GLY A 81 -3.71 1.98 13.24
CA GLY A 81 -2.92 3.10 13.75
C GLY A 81 -1.52 2.70 14.19
N THR A 82 -1.19 1.41 14.12
CA THR A 82 0.12 0.86 14.49
C THR A 82 0.66 -0.04 13.40
N VAL A 83 1.98 -0.15 13.35
CA VAL A 83 2.69 -1.09 12.46
C VAL A 83 2.79 -2.44 13.18
N ASP A 84 2.07 -3.45 12.68
CA ASP A 84 2.13 -4.82 13.20
C ASP A 84 3.00 -5.67 12.26
N GLU A 85 4.25 -5.91 12.66
CA GLU A 85 5.23 -6.66 11.88
C GLU A 85 4.76 -8.07 11.53
N ALA A 86 4.08 -8.74 12.46
CA ALA A 86 3.59 -10.11 12.25
C ALA A 86 2.54 -10.21 11.15
N ARG A 87 1.85 -9.10 10.86
CA ARG A 87 0.82 -9.01 9.81
C ARG A 87 1.32 -8.39 8.50
N PHE A 88 2.62 -8.07 8.44
CA PHE A 88 3.20 -7.52 7.22
C PHE A 88 3.35 -8.59 6.15
N SER A 89 2.61 -8.46 5.07
CA SER A 89 2.68 -9.40 3.94
C SER A 89 3.96 -9.21 3.13
N SER A 90 4.67 -10.29 2.86
CA SER A 90 5.83 -10.29 1.96
C SER A 90 5.45 -10.29 0.46
N LEU A 91 4.17 -10.09 0.13
CA LEU A 91 3.65 -10.16 -1.23
C LEU A 91 4.35 -9.20 -2.19
N GLY A 92 4.63 -7.96 -1.75
CA GLY A 92 5.34 -6.96 -2.54
C GLY A 92 6.76 -7.40 -2.92
N VAL A 93 7.50 -7.94 -1.95
CA VAL A 93 8.85 -8.46 -2.18
C VAL A 93 8.84 -9.70 -3.08
N LYS A 94 7.84 -10.59 -2.91
CA LYS A 94 7.67 -11.76 -3.79
C LYS A 94 7.37 -11.36 -5.23
N LEU A 95 6.52 -10.36 -5.43
CA LEU A 95 6.22 -9.83 -6.76
C LEU A 95 7.47 -9.17 -7.38
N ALA A 96 8.15 -8.30 -6.64
CA ALA A 96 9.35 -7.62 -7.10
C ALA A 96 10.44 -8.62 -7.52
N ARG A 97 10.67 -9.66 -6.70
CA ARG A 97 11.59 -10.76 -7.04
C ARG A 97 11.20 -11.47 -8.33
N LYS A 98 9.90 -11.81 -8.48
CA LYS A 98 9.40 -12.50 -9.68
C LYS A 98 9.56 -11.66 -10.95
N ALA A 99 9.43 -10.36 -10.83
CA ALA A 99 9.52 -9.40 -11.93
C ALA A 99 10.94 -8.83 -12.16
N GLY A 100 11.90 -9.13 -11.28
CA GLY A 100 13.27 -8.61 -11.38
C GLY A 100 13.38 -7.10 -11.18
N VAL A 101 12.49 -6.50 -10.37
CA VAL A 101 12.44 -5.06 -10.09
C VAL A 101 12.69 -4.77 -8.60
N PRO A 102 13.15 -3.56 -8.24
CA PRO A 102 13.31 -3.20 -6.83
C PRO A 102 11.97 -2.96 -6.14
N VAL A 103 11.96 -3.06 -4.81
CA VAL A 103 10.88 -2.59 -3.94
C VAL A 103 11.20 -1.18 -3.47
N LEU A 104 10.24 -0.26 -3.61
CA LEU A 104 10.32 1.08 -3.03
C LEU A 104 9.47 1.10 -1.75
N PRO A 105 10.06 1.14 -0.55
CA PRO A 105 9.31 1.24 0.68
C PRO A 105 8.73 2.65 0.82
N VAL A 106 7.45 2.73 1.22
CA VAL A 106 6.76 4.00 1.48
C VAL A 106 6.12 3.94 2.86
N ALA A 107 6.60 4.77 3.77
CA ALA A 107 5.95 5.01 5.03
C ALA A 107 4.87 6.09 4.84
N LEU A 108 3.71 5.89 5.49
CA LEU A 108 2.61 6.83 5.38
C LEU A 108 1.84 6.96 6.70
N LYS A 109 1.42 8.19 7.02
CA LYS A 109 0.53 8.51 8.10
C LYS A 109 -0.61 9.36 7.56
N THR A 110 -1.83 8.81 7.58
CA THR A 110 -3.01 9.36 6.90
C THR A 110 -4.23 9.36 7.82
N ASP A 111 -4.02 9.38 9.13
CA ASP A 111 -5.05 9.36 10.16
C ASP A 111 -5.84 10.67 10.27
N ALA A 112 -5.46 11.71 9.52
CA ALA A 112 -6.26 12.92 9.32
C ALA A 112 -7.67 12.62 8.78
N TRP A 113 -7.84 11.53 8.04
CA TRP A 113 -9.16 11.02 7.64
C TRP A 113 -9.49 9.78 8.47
N GLY A 114 -10.36 9.97 9.46
CA GLY A 114 -10.77 8.91 10.39
C GLY A 114 -11.70 7.87 9.76
N THR A 115 -12.03 6.85 10.54
CA THR A 115 -13.05 5.86 10.19
C THR A 115 -14.43 6.36 10.56
N GLY A 116 -15.43 6.12 9.71
CA GLY A 116 -16.82 6.50 9.97
C GLY A 116 -17.58 5.50 10.83
N ALA A 117 -18.62 5.96 11.51
CA ALA A 117 -19.47 5.12 12.32
C ALA A 117 -20.41 4.25 11.47
N PHE A 118 -20.94 4.79 10.36
CA PHE A 118 -21.86 4.10 9.46
C PHE A 118 -21.16 3.48 8.26
N ILE A 119 -20.22 4.20 7.65
CA ILE A 119 -19.40 3.72 6.55
C ILE A 119 -17.96 3.77 7.03
N LYS A 120 -17.38 2.60 7.30
CA LYS A 120 -16.01 2.49 7.85
C LYS A 120 -14.96 3.25 7.04
N ASP A 121 -15.21 3.44 5.76
CA ASP A 121 -14.27 4.07 4.83
C ASP A 121 -14.44 5.58 4.71
N ILE A 122 -15.51 6.17 5.27
CA ILE A 122 -15.82 7.60 5.21
C ILE A 122 -16.04 8.09 6.63
N GLY A 123 -15.02 8.68 7.25
CA GLY A 123 -15.06 9.29 8.56
C GLY A 123 -14.84 10.79 8.51
N PHE A 124 -14.77 11.40 9.67
CA PHE A 124 -14.49 12.82 9.80
C PHE A 124 -13.06 13.14 9.40
N ILE A 125 -12.88 14.24 8.67
CA ILE A 125 -11.57 14.79 8.37
C ILE A 125 -11.14 15.68 9.53
N ARG A 126 -9.93 15.47 10.02
CA ARG A 126 -9.26 16.26 11.06
C ARG A 126 -8.16 17.09 10.42
N PRO A 127 -8.45 18.30 9.95
CA PRO A 127 -7.52 19.11 9.16
C PRO A 127 -6.28 19.55 9.95
N GLN A 128 -6.34 19.50 11.28
CA GLN A 128 -5.21 19.79 12.17
C GLN A 128 -4.16 18.68 12.21
N LEU A 129 -4.48 17.46 11.76
CA LEU A 129 -3.52 16.35 11.74
C LEU A 129 -2.71 16.35 10.45
N PRO A 130 -1.38 16.20 10.53
CA PRO A 130 -0.54 16.14 9.36
C PRO A 130 -0.75 14.85 8.57
N VAL A 131 -0.75 14.97 7.25
CA VAL A 131 -0.66 13.83 6.34
C VAL A 131 0.79 13.71 5.88
N ARG A 132 1.42 12.56 6.12
CA ARG A 132 2.84 12.35 5.86
C ARG A 132 3.06 11.16 4.95
N PHE A 133 3.94 11.34 3.96
CA PHE A 133 4.47 10.31 3.08
C PHE A 133 5.99 10.42 3.04
N LEU A 134 6.68 9.31 3.27
CA LEU A 134 8.13 9.23 3.11
C LEU A 134 8.47 8.06 2.20
N PHE A 135 9.12 8.37 1.09
CA PHE A 135 9.65 7.38 0.16
C PHE A 135 11.08 7.03 0.58
N GLY A 136 11.36 5.75 0.76
CA GLY A 136 12.68 5.25 1.08
C GLY A 136 13.54 5.05 -0.17
N THR A 137 14.70 4.44 0.02
CA THR A 137 15.56 4.04 -1.10
C THR A 137 15.04 2.75 -1.72
N PRO A 138 15.05 2.65 -3.07
CA PRO A 138 14.71 1.39 -3.75
C PRO A 138 15.61 0.24 -3.28
N VAL A 139 15.00 -0.87 -2.88
CA VAL A 139 15.67 -2.07 -2.39
C VAL A 139 15.66 -3.12 -3.50
N PRO A 140 16.79 -3.44 -4.15
CA PRO A 140 16.90 -4.55 -5.08
C PRO A 140 16.62 -5.87 -4.37
N VAL A 141 15.80 -6.73 -4.97
CA VAL A 141 15.46 -8.02 -4.36
C VAL A 141 16.39 -9.10 -4.91
N THR A 142 17.24 -9.60 -4.02
CA THR A 142 18.19 -10.70 -4.30
C THR A 142 17.82 -11.92 -3.44
N GLY A 143 18.29 -13.09 -3.83
CA GLY A 143 18.08 -14.30 -3.03
C GLY A 143 16.59 -14.66 -2.81
N ASN A 144 16.24 -14.94 -1.56
CA ASN A 144 14.88 -15.38 -1.19
C ASN A 144 13.92 -14.23 -0.78
N GLY A 145 14.43 -13.01 -0.68
CA GLY A 145 13.67 -11.80 -0.34
C GLY A 145 13.36 -11.62 1.16
N LYS A 146 13.94 -12.42 2.06
CA LYS A 146 13.68 -12.30 3.50
C LYS A 146 14.34 -11.06 4.09
N GLU A 147 15.57 -10.78 3.72
CA GLU A 147 16.34 -9.64 4.21
C GLU A 147 15.73 -8.33 3.69
N GLU A 148 15.36 -8.30 2.42
CA GLU A 148 14.71 -7.15 1.80
C GLU A 148 13.32 -6.89 2.42
N HIS A 149 12.57 -7.95 2.73
CA HIS A 149 11.32 -7.80 3.45
C HIS A 149 11.53 -7.21 4.84
N ALA A 150 12.52 -7.71 5.59
CA ALA A 150 12.86 -7.16 6.91
C ALA A 150 13.29 -5.69 6.82
N ALA A 151 14.10 -5.33 5.83
CA ALA A 151 14.53 -3.95 5.60
C ALA A 151 13.34 -3.01 5.29
N VAL A 152 12.38 -3.46 4.47
CA VAL A 152 11.15 -2.69 4.17
C VAL A 152 10.31 -2.48 5.44
N VAL A 153 10.13 -3.53 6.24
CA VAL A 153 9.36 -3.45 7.50
C VAL A 153 10.04 -2.51 8.49
N ASP A 154 11.36 -2.64 8.67
CA ASP A 154 12.15 -1.82 9.58
C ASP A 154 12.11 -0.33 9.19
N PHE A 155 12.25 -0.01 7.88
CA PHE A 155 12.13 1.36 7.38
C PHE A 155 10.76 1.96 7.72
N ILE A 156 9.66 1.25 7.40
CA ILE A 156 8.30 1.74 7.63
C ILE A 156 8.05 1.93 9.12
N LYS A 157 8.46 0.97 9.96
CA LYS A 157 8.29 1.04 11.41
C LYS A 157 9.07 2.19 12.03
N LYS A 158 10.37 2.30 11.76
CA LYS A 158 11.22 3.37 12.31
C LYS A 158 10.67 4.76 11.93
N THR A 159 10.23 4.91 10.68
CA THR A 159 9.65 6.17 10.22
C THR A 159 8.35 6.48 10.96
N PHE A 160 7.47 5.48 11.12
CA PHE A 160 6.20 5.66 11.81
C PHE A 160 6.38 5.98 13.29
N ASP A 161 7.30 5.27 13.98
CA ASP A 161 7.63 5.50 15.39
C ASP A 161 8.27 6.89 15.61
N GLY A 162 9.09 7.34 14.65
CA GLY A 162 9.65 8.70 14.65
C GLY A 162 8.55 9.77 14.59
N TRP A 163 7.59 9.63 13.68
CA TRP A 163 6.46 10.55 13.58
C TRP A 163 5.56 10.52 14.82
N ALA A 164 5.33 9.35 15.41
CA ALA A 164 4.56 9.25 16.65
C ALA A 164 5.25 9.98 17.82
N SER A 165 6.59 9.93 17.87
CA SER A 165 7.38 10.66 18.87
C SER A 165 7.36 12.17 18.65
N GLU A 166 7.31 12.64 17.41
CA GLU A 166 7.18 14.07 17.07
C GLU A 166 5.80 14.61 17.47
N ASP A 167 4.74 13.88 17.10
CA ASP A 167 3.35 14.28 17.38
C ASP A 167 3.00 14.22 18.86
N GLY A 168 3.70 13.43 19.68
CA GLY A 168 3.50 13.35 21.13
C GLY A 168 4.26 14.40 21.95
N ARG A 169 5.03 15.27 21.28
CA ARG A 169 5.78 16.37 21.93
C ARG A 169 5.10 17.74 21.79
N ASP A 170 4.02 17.83 21.00
CA ASP A 170 3.18 19.00 20.84
C ASP A 170 1.96 18.93 21.79
#